data_64237d2e8707856d21d45ac9c8cf3f47
#
_entry.id   64237d2e8707856d21d45ac9c8cf3f47
#
_cell.length_a   1.000
_cell.length_b   1.000
_cell.length_c   1.000
_cell.angle_alpha   90.00
_cell.angle_beta   90.00
_cell.angle_gamma   90.00
#
_symmetry.space_group_name_H-M   'P 1'
#
loop_
_entity.id
_entity.type
_entity.pdbx_description
1 polymer ?
#
loop_
_entity_poly.entity_id
_entity_poly.type
_entity_poly.pdbx_seq_one_letter_code
_entity_poly.pdbx_strand_id
1 'polypeptide(L)'
;AVTASTKITEAMLDGNHKVYVVYTNAGSNTQSVVSVATLGAKKIKSATISGGKTAYTYGDKLKTDDLELNVTYDDNSTGKISYADLAAAGITVKIGETVVNADTVITLDMKDKTVDFIYDGKTTLTSSAKITVAAKTVYYTVSDATITKVYDGGLTIPADQTLPTISIKDSATAFVGTDSYTVTGTFAYTDKNVGTDKKIKLTTTLPETNGKYTFAPDTDKINADGTLKTAATITAKTLTVNADAIKVPAVKANPNATADVTADSSLVLTKDNSSIVEGDNVTLPFTYKYAANDVKTPGTPDVEVTEKALTGTDAANYSFTPATVNVKGSVTQDAMSDIEISGPTKVTYIYPELTPDFGGLVVNAVYGTGASATKAHVTNYKLLDKDGNEFDKTAKLPYGDTVITVSYTEGVATKTKTITLTAKKKPIKLSDITFEASKAYGDNNVNASATLPTDAIVATDADKVKLTFKAEFATPEQVGDAQKVTFSDFKFAKVGEGEEDVSGNYVLVKDDGKTEIDANTTVE
;
A
#
# COMPACT_ATOMS: atom_id res chain seq x y z
N ALA A 1 5.31 53.88 -101.33
CA ALA A 1 6.68 54.19 -101.71
C ALA A 1 7.64 53.83 -100.61
N VAL A 2 8.65 53.04 -100.91
CA VAL A 2 9.75 52.67 -99.99
C VAL A 2 10.79 53.78 -100.06
N THR A 3 11.12 54.34 -98.94
CA THR A 3 12.20 55.32 -98.80
C THR A 3 13.48 54.68 -98.27
N ALA A 4 14.62 55.30 -98.36
CA ALA A 4 15.90 54.78 -97.88
C ALA A 4 15.90 54.46 -96.35
N SER A 5 14.89 54.95 -95.58
CA SER A 5 14.73 54.72 -94.12
C SER A 5 13.56 53.79 -93.75
N THR A 6 12.90 53.16 -94.74
CA THR A 6 11.78 52.25 -94.51
C THR A 6 12.34 50.98 -93.87
N LYS A 7 11.96 50.70 -92.62
CA LYS A 7 12.29 49.43 -91.91
C LYS A 7 11.45 48.34 -92.55
N ILE A 8 12.07 47.23 -92.96
CA ILE A 8 11.40 46.04 -93.42
C ILE A 8 10.80 45.31 -92.23
N THR A 9 9.52 45.02 -92.27
CA THR A 9 8.80 44.23 -91.25
C THR A 9 8.49 42.85 -91.80
N GLU A 10 8.26 41.88 -90.98
CA GLU A 10 7.91 40.50 -91.38
C GLU A 10 6.68 40.47 -92.30
N ALA A 11 5.73 41.31 -92.07
CA ALA A 11 4.53 41.48 -92.95
C ALA A 11 4.87 41.97 -94.34
N MET A 12 6.08 42.45 -94.63
CA MET A 12 6.57 42.90 -95.93
C MET A 12 7.34 41.82 -96.71
N LEU A 13 7.52 40.62 -96.07
CA LEU A 13 8.26 39.50 -96.64
C LEU A 13 7.29 38.57 -97.41
N ASP A 14 7.77 37.99 -98.51
CA ASP A 14 7.06 36.86 -99.14
C ASP A 14 7.29 35.58 -98.34
N GLY A 15 6.56 34.51 -98.68
CA GLY A 15 6.69 33.22 -97.98
C GLY A 15 8.09 32.59 -98.08
N ASN A 16 9.06 33.18 -98.75
CA ASN A 16 10.46 32.79 -98.86
C ASN A 16 11.40 33.80 -98.19
N HIS A 17 10.87 34.69 -97.33
CA HIS A 17 11.60 35.74 -96.60
C HIS A 17 12.37 36.71 -97.51
N LYS A 18 11.84 36.99 -98.76
CA LYS A 18 12.42 37.91 -99.70
C LYS A 18 11.65 39.21 -99.79
N VAL A 19 12.38 40.33 -99.91
CA VAL A 19 11.84 41.66 -100.22
C VAL A 19 12.22 42.01 -101.58
N TYR A 20 11.23 42.40 -102.39
CA TYR A 20 11.40 42.82 -103.73
C TYR A 20 11.21 44.35 -103.81
N VAL A 21 12.24 45.08 -104.27
CA VAL A 21 12.10 46.48 -104.58
C VAL A 21 11.77 46.59 -106.07
N VAL A 22 10.57 47.05 -106.34
CA VAL A 22 10.05 47.12 -107.65
C VAL A 22 9.96 48.59 -108.11
N TYR A 23 10.55 48.92 -109.20
CA TYR A 23 10.39 50.21 -109.83
C TYR A 23 9.32 50.14 -110.87
N THR A 24 8.34 51.05 -110.82
CA THR A 24 7.30 51.16 -111.83
C THR A 24 7.57 52.38 -112.66
N ASN A 25 7.77 52.24 -113.97
CA ASN A 25 7.96 53.35 -114.87
C ASN A 25 6.60 54.01 -115.10
N ALA A 26 6.49 55.31 -114.73
CA ALA A 26 5.25 56.04 -114.78
C ALA A 26 4.72 56.29 -116.24
N GLY A 27 5.56 56.14 -117.26
CA GLY A 27 5.15 56.33 -118.64
C GLY A 27 4.65 55.06 -119.36
N SER A 28 5.05 53.90 -118.91
CA SER A 28 4.70 52.58 -119.49
C SER A 28 3.98 51.61 -118.59
N ASN A 29 3.85 51.97 -117.32
CA ASN A 29 3.29 51.12 -116.31
C ASN A 29 3.97 49.72 -116.21
N THR A 30 5.19 49.62 -116.72
CA THR A 30 6.00 48.40 -116.61
C THR A 30 6.74 48.39 -115.28
N GLN A 31 6.76 47.24 -114.65
CA GLN A 31 7.47 47.02 -113.38
C GLN A 31 8.77 46.23 -113.63
N SER A 32 9.84 46.70 -113.08
CA SER A 32 11.11 45.97 -113.03
C SER A 32 11.58 45.74 -111.61
N VAL A 33 12.01 44.52 -111.33
CA VAL A 33 12.65 44.23 -110.05
C VAL A 33 14.05 44.86 -110.09
N VAL A 34 14.25 45.86 -109.21
CA VAL A 34 15.52 46.60 -109.18
C VAL A 34 16.50 45.97 -108.16
N SER A 35 15.95 45.38 -107.15
CA SER A 35 16.77 44.67 -106.09
C SER A 35 15.95 43.60 -105.40
N VAL A 36 16.59 42.52 -105.07
CA VAL A 36 16.01 41.47 -104.24
C VAL A 36 16.96 41.29 -103.01
N ALA A 37 16.45 41.48 -101.88
CA ALA A 37 17.18 41.17 -100.63
C ALA A 37 16.49 39.98 -99.93
N THR A 38 17.27 39.08 -99.53
CA THR A 38 16.79 37.98 -98.67
C THR A 38 17.18 38.33 -97.21
N LEU A 39 16.19 38.43 -96.36
CA LEU A 39 16.47 38.57 -94.99
C LEU A 39 16.83 37.18 -94.45
N GLY A 40 18.06 37.01 -93.98
CA GLY A 40 18.44 35.85 -93.20
C GLY A 40 17.76 35.91 -91.83
N ALA A 41 17.40 34.72 -91.31
CA ALA A 41 16.96 34.67 -89.92
C ALA A 41 18.08 35.25 -89.02
N LYS A 42 17.70 36.15 -88.13
CA LYS A 42 18.66 36.68 -87.13
C LYS A 42 19.26 35.54 -86.39
N LYS A 43 20.61 35.55 -86.25
CA LYS A 43 21.32 34.56 -85.45
C LYS A 43 21.52 35.09 -84.01
N ILE A 44 21.33 34.23 -83.04
CA ILE A 44 21.60 34.58 -81.69
C ILE A 44 23.10 34.75 -81.48
N LYS A 45 23.55 35.95 -81.15
CA LYS A 45 24.92 36.33 -80.85
C LYS A 45 25.33 36.03 -79.44
N SER A 46 24.42 36.33 -78.49
CA SER A 46 24.57 36.01 -77.08
C SER A 46 23.17 35.87 -76.43
N ALA A 47 23.07 35.11 -75.40
CA ALA A 47 21.85 35.01 -74.60
C ALA A 47 22.16 34.86 -73.12
N THR A 48 21.19 35.24 -72.33
CA THR A 48 21.21 34.99 -70.86
C THR A 48 19.87 34.38 -70.49
N ILE A 49 19.90 33.42 -69.55
CA ILE A 49 18.73 32.78 -68.97
C ILE A 49 18.14 33.72 -67.94
N SER A 50 16.83 33.93 -67.98
CA SER A 50 16.11 34.63 -66.91
C SER A 50 14.92 33.80 -66.44
N GLY A 51 14.57 33.97 -65.19
CA GLY A 51 13.51 33.22 -64.54
C GLY A 51 13.89 31.76 -64.26
N GLY A 52 12.87 30.96 -64.05
CA GLY A 52 12.97 29.52 -63.81
C GLY A 52 13.04 29.15 -62.32
N LYS A 53 12.12 28.31 -61.91
CA LYS A 53 12.14 27.68 -60.59
C LYS A 53 13.36 26.78 -60.46
N THR A 54 14.10 26.89 -59.36
CA THR A 54 15.28 26.07 -59.09
C THR A 54 15.09 25.11 -57.90
N ALA A 55 14.08 25.33 -57.05
CA ALA A 55 13.76 24.48 -55.94
C ALA A 55 12.51 23.63 -56.24
N TYR A 56 12.71 22.33 -56.33
CA TYR A 56 11.67 21.34 -56.63
C TYR A 56 11.57 20.29 -55.53
N THR A 57 10.43 19.63 -55.50
CA THR A 57 10.21 18.38 -54.77
C THR A 57 10.29 17.23 -55.76
N TYR A 58 10.82 16.07 -55.35
CA TYR A 58 10.81 14.87 -56.17
C TYR A 58 9.42 14.56 -56.72
N GLY A 59 9.30 14.42 -58.03
CA GLY A 59 8.03 14.21 -58.71
C GLY A 59 7.29 15.46 -59.14
N ASP A 60 7.78 16.67 -58.84
CA ASP A 60 7.24 17.89 -59.43
C ASP A 60 7.41 17.87 -60.96
N LYS A 61 6.50 18.49 -61.71
CA LYS A 61 6.74 18.82 -63.11
C LYS A 61 7.62 20.05 -63.20
N LEU A 62 8.42 20.07 -64.27
CA LEU A 62 9.25 21.24 -64.58
C LEU A 62 8.35 22.47 -64.76
N LYS A 63 8.61 23.53 -64.02
CA LYS A 63 7.91 24.81 -64.18
C LYS A 63 8.61 25.65 -65.24
N THR A 64 7.89 25.92 -66.33
CA THR A 64 8.42 26.59 -67.52
C THR A 64 7.89 28.00 -67.74
N ASP A 65 6.83 28.42 -66.97
CA ASP A 65 6.06 29.64 -67.24
C ASP A 65 6.86 30.94 -67.20
N ASP A 66 7.88 30.95 -66.35
CA ASP A 66 8.76 32.12 -66.10
C ASP A 66 10.19 31.87 -66.58
N LEU A 67 10.41 30.80 -67.33
CA LEU A 67 11.71 30.46 -67.93
C LEU A 67 11.81 31.06 -69.34
N GLU A 68 12.73 31.98 -69.51
CA GLU A 68 12.93 32.67 -70.79
C GLU A 68 14.41 32.92 -71.09
N LEU A 69 14.72 33.12 -72.41
CA LEU A 69 16.00 33.61 -72.86
C LEU A 69 15.92 35.08 -73.18
N ASN A 70 16.77 35.91 -72.61
CA ASN A 70 17.04 37.25 -73.14
C ASN A 70 18.15 37.13 -74.17
N VAL A 71 17.86 37.40 -75.42
CA VAL A 71 18.79 37.22 -76.55
C VAL A 71 19.27 38.54 -77.07
N THR A 72 20.52 38.56 -77.51
CA THR A 72 21.06 39.61 -78.39
C THR A 72 21.38 38.94 -79.73
N TYR A 73 20.88 39.47 -80.80
CA TYR A 73 21.09 38.97 -82.13
C TYR A 73 22.39 39.55 -82.76
N ASP A 74 22.80 39.01 -83.89
CA ASP A 74 23.97 39.42 -84.66
C ASP A 74 23.90 40.87 -85.20
N ASP A 75 22.69 41.38 -85.32
CA ASP A 75 22.40 42.84 -85.66
C ASP A 75 22.38 43.74 -84.41
N ASN A 76 22.79 43.23 -83.25
CA ASN A 76 22.78 43.88 -81.93
C ASN A 76 21.36 44.26 -81.42
N SER A 77 20.30 43.83 -82.09
CA SER A 77 18.98 43.94 -81.47
C SER A 77 18.81 42.94 -80.35
N THR A 78 17.93 43.26 -79.40
CA THR A 78 17.61 42.39 -78.26
C THR A 78 16.18 41.90 -78.38
N GLY A 79 15.93 40.69 -77.82
CA GLY A 79 14.62 40.09 -77.73
C GLY A 79 14.51 39.14 -76.53
N LYS A 80 13.29 38.64 -76.31
CA LYS A 80 12.99 37.58 -75.36
C LYS A 80 12.39 36.40 -76.10
N ILE A 81 12.84 35.18 -75.75
CA ILE A 81 12.26 33.94 -76.24
C ILE A 81 11.66 33.22 -75.05
N SER A 82 10.34 33.09 -75.03
CA SER A 82 9.64 32.37 -74.02
C SER A 82 9.94 30.88 -74.09
N TYR A 83 9.74 30.12 -73.03
CA TYR A 83 9.93 28.67 -73.05
C TYR A 83 9.12 28.01 -74.20
N ALA A 84 7.88 28.44 -74.40
CA ALA A 84 7.01 27.90 -75.43
C ALA A 84 7.60 28.07 -76.83
N ASP A 85 8.38 29.14 -77.11
CA ASP A 85 8.94 29.49 -78.40
C ASP A 85 10.36 28.91 -78.62
N LEU A 86 10.96 28.34 -77.61
CA LEU A 86 12.34 27.81 -77.68
C LEU A 86 12.51 26.75 -78.74
N ALA A 87 11.58 25.80 -78.86
CA ALA A 87 11.65 24.73 -79.85
C ALA A 87 11.55 25.28 -81.28
N ALA A 88 10.70 26.26 -81.51
CA ALA A 88 10.57 26.96 -82.83
C ALA A 88 11.85 27.75 -83.12
N ALA A 89 12.56 28.25 -82.13
CA ALA A 89 13.86 28.89 -82.27
C ALA A 89 15.03 27.90 -82.40
N GLY A 90 14.77 26.59 -82.48
CA GLY A 90 15.79 25.55 -82.58
C GLY A 90 16.59 25.32 -81.26
N ILE A 91 16.03 25.67 -80.13
CA ILE A 91 16.65 25.61 -78.85
C ILE A 91 16.12 24.37 -78.08
N THR A 92 17.03 23.50 -77.63
CA THR A 92 16.74 22.35 -76.78
C THR A 92 17.12 22.67 -75.33
N VAL A 93 16.26 22.33 -74.36
CA VAL A 93 16.52 22.51 -72.98
C VAL A 93 16.88 21.17 -72.36
N LYS A 94 17.98 21.14 -71.55
CA LYS A 94 18.43 19.97 -70.82
C LYS A 94 18.63 20.30 -69.34
N ILE A 95 18.48 19.28 -68.53
CA ILE A 95 18.96 19.25 -67.13
C ILE A 95 19.90 18.06 -67.01
N GLY A 96 21.21 18.34 -66.85
CA GLY A 96 22.22 17.32 -67.02
C GLY A 96 22.17 16.71 -68.44
N GLU A 97 22.04 15.38 -68.55
CA GLU A 97 21.91 14.71 -69.86
C GLU A 97 20.45 14.57 -70.35
N THR A 98 19.48 14.93 -69.53
CA THR A 98 18.04 14.75 -69.84
C THR A 98 17.48 15.92 -70.60
N VAL A 99 16.95 15.69 -71.82
CA VAL A 99 16.15 16.66 -72.54
C VAL A 99 14.81 16.82 -71.83
N VAL A 100 14.47 18.06 -71.48
CA VAL A 100 13.30 18.36 -70.65
C VAL A 100 12.24 19.17 -71.40
N ASN A 101 10.99 18.96 -71.03
CA ASN A 101 9.83 19.71 -71.43
C ASN A 101 8.91 20.00 -70.27
N ALA A 102 7.80 20.68 -70.45
CA ALA A 102 6.84 21.04 -69.40
C ALA A 102 6.24 19.82 -68.67
N ASP A 103 6.23 18.65 -69.31
CA ASP A 103 5.74 17.40 -68.69
C ASP A 103 6.82 16.60 -68.01
N THR A 104 8.07 17.06 -68.09
CA THR A 104 9.21 16.36 -67.47
C THR A 104 9.05 16.35 -65.94
N VAL A 105 9.08 15.16 -65.39
CA VAL A 105 9.08 14.93 -63.94
C VAL A 105 10.49 15.11 -63.40
N ILE A 106 10.64 15.94 -62.38
CA ILE A 106 11.92 16.20 -61.71
C ILE A 106 12.29 14.99 -60.83
N THR A 107 13.49 14.47 -61.12
CA THR A 107 14.05 13.29 -60.46
C THR A 107 15.32 13.64 -59.70
N LEU A 108 15.84 12.71 -58.84
CA LEU A 108 17.03 12.98 -58.02
C LEU A 108 18.32 13.12 -58.83
N ASP A 109 18.44 12.49 -60.00
CA ASP A 109 19.56 12.64 -60.93
C ASP A 109 19.69 14.03 -61.53
N MET A 110 18.61 14.83 -61.51
CA MET A 110 18.61 16.25 -61.88
C MET A 110 19.10 17.17 -60.74
N LYS A 111 19.21 16.64 -59.50
CA LYS A 111 19.69 17.43 -58.36
C LYS A 111 21.12 17.90 -58.58
N ASP A 112 21.40 19.13 -58.17
CA ASP A 112 22.69 19.83 -58.33
C ASP A 112 23.15 20.03 -59.79
N LYS A 113 22.25 19.80 -60.76
CA LYS A 113 22.48 20.10 -62.20
C LYS A 113 21.96 21.49 -62.52
N THR A 114 22.53 22.04 -63.61
CA THR A 114 22.11 23.30 -64.19
C THR A 114 21.03 23.06 -65.25
N VAL A 115 20.26 24.09 -65.59
CA VAL A 115 19.37 24.09 -66.75
C VAL A 115 20.20 24.65 -67.92
N ASP A 116 20.36 23.83 -68.96
CA ASP A 116 21.18 24.14 -70.08
C ASP A 116 20.30 24.33 -71.32
N PHE A 117 20.55 25.41 -72.12
CA PHE A 117 19.90 25.70 -73.33
C PHE A 117 20.88 25.46 -74.48
N ILE A 118 20.54 24.57 -75.36
CA ILE A 118 21.40 24.18 -76.52
C ILE A 118 20.86 24.75 -77.76
N TYR A 119 21.60 25.67 -78.40
CA TYR A 119 21.26 26.33 -79.61
C TYR A 119 22.08 25.75 -80.80
N ASP A 120 21.49 25.53 -81.97
CA ASP A 120 22.07 24.92 -83.17
C ASP A 120 22.89 23.62 -82.88
N GLY A 121 22.59 22.94 -81.82
CA GLY A 121 23.22 21.67 -81.41
C GLY A 121 24.66 21.76 -80.92
N LYS A 122 25.22 22.98 -80.77
CA LYS A 122 26.63 23.18 -80.40
C LYS A 122 26.86 24.18 -79.25
N THR A 123 26.08 25.26 -79.21
CA THR A 123 26.28 26.30 -78.19
C THR A 123 25.43 26.02 -77.00
N THR A 124 26.05 25.86 -75.82
CA THR A 124 25.36 25.64 -74.54
C THR A 124 25.36 26.93 -73.72
N LEU A 125 24.20 27.35 -73.28
CA LEU A 125 23.99 28.38 -72.28
C LEU A 125 23.57 27.71 -70.98
N THR A 126 24.35 27.84 -69.93
CA THR A 126 24.10 27.19 -68.66
C THR A 126 23.51 28.17 -67.66
N SER A 127 22.46 27.82 -66.90
CA SER A 127 21.91 28.62 -65.83
C SER A 127 22.95 28.79 -64.71
N SER A 128 22.94 29.95 -64.06
CA SER A 128 23.84 30.20 -62.92
C SER A 128 23.44 29.48 -61.65
N ALA A 129 22.19 29.05 -61.56
CA ALA A 129 21.66 28.37 -60.38
C ALA A 129 21.44 26.87 -60.68
N LYS A 130 21.82 26.04 -59.73
CA LYS A 130 21.59 24.59 -59.74
C LYS A 130 20.20 24.27 -59.25
N ILE A 131 19.61 23.22 -59.80
CA ILE A 131 18.34 22.68 -59.33
C ILE A 131 18.55 21.96 -58.00
N THR A 132 17.76 22.32 -57.01
CA THR A 132 17.64 21.56 -55.76
C THR A 132 16.39 20.68 -55.83
N VAL A 133 16.53 19.43 -55.36
CA VAL A 133 15.41 18.49 -55.31
C VAL A 133 15.26 18.00 -53.88
N ALA A 134 14.18 18.40 -53.24
CA ALA A 134 13.79 17.93 -51.93
C ALA A 134 13.04 16.60 -52.02
N ALA A 135 13.12 15.77 -51.00
CA ALA A 135 12.29 14.58 -50.93
C ALA A 135 10.80 14.92 -50.88
N LYS A 136 9.98 14.11 -51.56
CA LYS A 136 8.51 14.23 -51.47
C LYS A 136 8.04 13.66 -50.14
N THR A 137 7.23 14.45 -49.39
CA THR A 137 6.61 13.96 -48.16
C THR A 137 5.42 13.06 -48.49
N VAL A 138 5.45 11.85 -47.94
CA VAL A 138 4.37 10.86 -48.02
C VAL A 138 3.83 10.63 -46.61
N TYR A 139 2.51 10.70 -46.49
CA TYR A 139 1.87 10.50 -45.20
C TYR A 139 1.43 9.04 -45.06
N TYR A 140 1.75 8.45 -43.89
CA TYR A 140 1.19 7.17 -43.46
C TYR A 140 0.09 7.39 -42.45
N THR A 141 -0.92 6.53 -42.48
CA THR A 141 -2.10 6.59 -41.61
C THR A 141 -2.38 5.22 -41.02
N VAL A 142 -3.33 5.16 -40.09
CA VAL A 142 -3.80 3.93 -39.47
C VAL A 142 -5.31 3.81 -39.57
N SER A 143 -5.81 2.58 -39.70
CA SER A 143 -7.24 2.32 -39.62
C SER A 143 -7.72 2.51 -38.17
N ASP A 144 -9.01 2.81 -38.01
CA ASP A 144 -9.61 2.78 -36.66
C ASP A 144 -9.69 1.33 -36.15
N ALA A 145 -9.40 1.14 -34.87
CA ALA A 145 -9.55 -0.13 -34.19
C ALA A 145 -9.89 0.12 -32.71
N THR A 146 -10.74 -0.74 -32.15
CA THR A 146 -11.02 -0.73 -30.72
C THR A 146 -10.06 -1.72 -30.06
N ILE A 147 -9.17 -1.21 -29.21
CA ILE A 147 -8.14 -2.01 -28.53
C ILE A 147 -8.49 -2.05 -27.05
N THR A 148 -8.69 -3.26 -26.54
CA THR A 148 -8.99 -3.48 -25.11
C THR A 148 -8.16 -4.64 -24.58
N LYS A 149 -7.84 -4.59 -23.29
CA LYS A 149 -7.29 -5.75 -22.59
C LYS A 149 -7.69 -5.74 -21.13
N VAL A 150 -7.59 -6.90 -20.48
CA VAL A 150 -7.59 -7.02 -19.03
C VAL A 150 -6.18 -6.69 -18.53
N TYR A 151 -6.09 -6.03 -17.40
CA TYR A 151 -4.81 -5.70 -16.77
C TYR A 151 -3.93 -6.96 -16.59
N ASP A 152 -2.71 -6.88 -17.07
CA ASP A 152 -1.69 -7.94 -17.04
C ASP A 152 -0.30 -7.45 -16.59
N GLY A 153 -0.21 -6.15 -16.20
CA GLY A 153 1.04 -5.50 -15.79
C GLY A 153 1.97 -5.10 -16.94
N GLY A 154 1.65 -5.47 -18.18
CA GLY A 154 2.47 -5.20 -19.37
C GLY A 154 1.92 -4.08 -20.26
N LEU A 155 2.71 -3.69 -21.27
CA LEU A 155 2.35 -2.73 -22.30
C LEU A 155 1.92 -3.40 -23.62
N THR A 156 2.12 -4.71 -23.73
CA THR A 156 1.82 -5.49 -24.94
C THR A 156 0.31 -5.56 -25.18
N ILE A 157 -0.08 -5.43 -26.43
CA ILE A 157 -1.45 -5.68 -26.88
C ILE A 157 -1.60 -7.20 -27.06
N PRO A 158 -2.63 -7.84 -26.51
CA PRO A 158 -2.85 -9.27 -26.67
C PRO A 158 -3.01 -9.68 -28.14
N ALA A 159 -2.56 -10.86 -28.49
CA ALA A 159 -2.55 -11.35 -29.88
C ALA A 159 -3.96 -11.62 -30.46
N ASP A 160 -4.97 -11.72 -29.62
CA ASP A 160 -6.38 -11.87 -30.00
C ASP A 160 -7.05 -10.55 -30.38
N GLN A 161 -6.38 -9.42 -30.18
CA GLN A 161 -6.90 -8.10 -30.52
C GLN A 161 -6.62 -7.77 -31.99
N THR A 162 -7.60 -7.17 -32.67
CA THR A 162 -7.42 -6.63 -34.01
C THR A 162 -6.62 -5.33 -33.96
N LEU A 163 -5.39 -5.38 -34.46
CA LEU A 163 -4.54 -4.20 -34.54
C LEU A 163 -4.96 -3.27 -35.67
N PRO A 164 -4.73 -1.94 -35.54
CA PRO A 164 -4.88 -1.01 -36.67
C PRO A 164 -3.96 -1.41 -37.84
N THR A 165 -4.47 -1.27 -39.07
CA THR A 165 -3.64 -1.47 -40.27
C THR A 165 -2.92 -0.18 -40.61
N ILE A 166 -1.61 -0.25 -40.84
CA ILE A 166 -0.81 0.87 -41.32
C ILE A 166 -0.94 0.91 -42.85
N SER A 167 -1.25 2.07 -43.40
CA SER A 167 -1.35 2.29 -44.84
C SER A 167 -0.80 3.65 -45.26
N ILE A 168 -0.58 3.84 -46.54
CA ILE A 168 -0.21 5.14 -47.08
C ILE A 168 -1.50 5.95 -47.33
N LYS A 169 -1.54 7.18 -46.80
CA LYS A 169 -2.63 8.14 -47.06
C LYS A 169 -2.60 8.54 -48.51
N ASP A 170 -3.77 8.58 -49.16
CA ASP A 170 -3.91 8.95 -50.57
C ASP A 170 -2.98 8.15 -51.53
N SER A 171 -2.89 6.85 -51.30
CA SER A 171 -1.93 5.96 -51.94
C SER A 171 -1.88 6.05 -53.48
N ALA A 172 -2.99 6.41 -54.13
CA ALA A 172 -3.05 6.57 -55.58
C ALA A 172 -2.19 7.73 -56.11
N THR A 173 -1.89 8.74 -55.28
CA THR A 173 -1.13 9.94 -55.66
C THR A 173 0.11 10.19 -54.82
N ALA A 174 0.31 9.35 -53.82
CA ALA A 174 1.41 9.49 -52.85
C ALA A 174 2.79 9.34 -53.53
N PHE A 175 2.89 8.39 -54.45
CA PHE A 175 4.16 8.04 -55.08
C PHE A 175 4.24 8.56 -56.52
N VAL A 176 5.45 8.63 -57.06
CA VAL A 176 5.75 9.09 -58.43
C VAL A 176 5.92 7.87 -59.34
N GLY A 177 5.19 7.84 -60.45
CA GLY A 177 5.28 6.79 -61.45
C GLY A 177 4.94 5.40 -60.88
N THR A 178 5.89 4.49 -60.89
CA THR A 178 5.75 3.11 -60.40
C THR A 178 6.38 2.89 -59.04
N ASP A 179 6.85 3.97 -58.35
CA ASP A 179 7.41 3.85 -57.01
C ASP A 179 6.33 3.33 -56.06
N SER A 180 6.74 2.44 -55.17
CA SER A 180 5.87 1.87 -54.13
C SER A 180 6.70 1.53 -52.91
N TYR A 181 6.25 1.96 -51.72
CA TYR A 181 6.90 1.72 -50.47
C TYR A 181 5.87 1.40 -49.38
N THR A 182 6.26 0.57 -48.44
CA THR A 182 5.42 0.17 -47.32
C THR A 182 6.03 0.64 -46.00
N VAL A 183 5.24 1.28 -45.16
CA VAL A 183 5.58 1.59 -43.77
C VAL A 183 5.06 0.47 -42.90
N THR A 184 5.93 -0.06 -42.06
CA THR A 184 5.57 -1.08 -41.04
C THR A 184 5.78 -0.53 -39.66
N GLY A 185 5.28 -1.24 -38.62
CA GLY A 185 5.47 -0.81 -37.26
C GLY A 185 4.82 -1.75 -36.25
N THR A 186 5.01 -1.42 -34.98
CA THR A 186 4.44 -2.14 -33.84
C THR A 186 3.63 -1.20 -32.97
N PHE A 187 2.64 -1.77 -32.29
CA PHE A 187 1.75 -1.05 -31.40
C PHE A 187 1.93 -1.52 -29.97
N ALA A 188 1.93 -0.59 -29.00
CA ALA A 188 1.99 -0.90 -27.59
C ALA A 188 1.23 0.17 -26.78
N TYR A 189 0.72 -0.20 -25.62
CA TYR A 189 0.21 0.78 -24.67
C TYR A 189 1.36 1.66 -24.15
N THR A 190 1.05 2.92 -23.81
CA THR A 190 2.02 3.83 -23.20
C THR A 190 2.01 3.75 -21.67
N ASP A 191 0.98 3.14 -21.09
CA ASP A 191 0.76 3.01 -19.67
C ASP A 191 0.06 1.67 -19.39
N LYS A 192 0.50 0.96 -18.35
CA LYS A 192 -0.01 -0.36 -17.99
C LYS A 192 -1.30 -0.34 -17.16
N ASN A 193 -1.62 0.80 -16.49
CA ASN A 193 -2.68 0.88 -15.50
C ASN A 193 -4.08 0.88 -16.13
N VAL A 194 -5.06 0.47 -15.37
CA VAL A 194 -6.48 0.46 -15.74
C VAL A 194 -6.98 1.86 -16.13
N GLY A 195 -7.81 1.92 -17.14
CA GLY A 195 -8.45 3.16 -17.63
C GLY A 195 -9.04 3.03 -19.03
N THR A 196 -9.93 3.98 -19.40
CA THR A 196 -10.68 4.01 -20.67
C THR A 196 -10.04 4.89 -21.74
N ASP A 197 -9.11 5.78 -21.36
CA ASP A 197 -8.48 6.74 -22.27
C ASP A 197 -7.00 6.44 -22.49
N LYS A 198 -6.67 5.16 -22.59
CA LYS A 198 -5.29 4.72 -22.77
C LYS A 198 -4.78 5.06 -24.17
N LYS A 199 -3.52 5.44 -24.24
CA LYS A 199 -2.85 5.75 -25.51
C LYS A 199 -2.09 4.54 -26.02
N ILE A 200 -2.21 4.31 -27.33
CA ILE A 200 -1.40 3.33 -28.05
C ILE A 200 -0.33 4.08 -28.81
N LYS A 201 0.91 3.71 -28.64
CA LYS A 201 2.04 4.23 -29.40
C LYS A 201 2.32 3.32 -30.59
N LEU A 202 2.43 3.95 -31.77
CA LEU A 202 2.96 3.34 -32.95
C LEU A 202 4.46 3.61 -33.03
N THR A 203 5.25 2.59 -33.10
CA THR A 203 6.67 2.66 -33.44
C THR A 203 6.85 2.17 -34.87
N THR A 204 7.18 3.09 -35.80
CA THR A 204 7.27 2.81 -37.22
C THR A 204 8.66 2.35 -37.65
N THR A 205 8.68 1.47 -38.62
CA THR A 205 9.89 1.17 -39.43
C THR A 205 9.66 1.75 -40.82
N LEU A 206 10.45 2.76 -41.18
CA LEU A 206 10.37 3.45 -42.46
C LEU A 206 11.25 2.77 -43.50
N PRO A 207 10.80 2.67 -44.77
CA PRO A 207 11.59 2.08 -45.84
C PRO A 207 12.73 3.02 -46.28
N GLU A 208 13.79 2.45 -46.81
CA GLU A 208 14.85 3.18 -47.50
C GLU A 208 14.35 3.69 -48.87
N THR A 209 14.50 4.98 -49.11
CA THR A 209 13.99 5.64 -50.32
C THR A 209 15.09 6.28 -51.19
N ASN A 210 16.35 6.15 -50.75
CA ASN A 210 17.50 6.81 -51.39
C ASN A 210 17.27 8.33 -51.62
N GLY A 211 16.56 8.96 -50.67
CA GLY A 211 16.28 10.41 -50.71
C GLY A 211 15.10 10.85 -51.56
N LYS A 212 14.38 9.92 -52.20
CA LYS A 212 13.18 10.26 -53.01
C LYS A 212 12.01 10.73 -52.13
N TYR A 213 11.80 10.07 -50.98
CA TYR A 213 10.65 10.33 -50.10
C TYR A 213 11.07 10.52 -48.66
N THR A 214 10.30 11.33 -47.95
CA THR A 214 10.24 11.37 -46.48
C THR A 214 8.86 10.92 -46.06
N PHE A 215 8.79 10.15 -44.93
CA PHE A 215 7.50 9.70 -44.40
C PHE A 215 7.15 10.48 -43.16
N ALA A 216 5.90 10.91 -43.04
CA ALA A 216 5.36 11.62 -41.90
C ALA A 216 4.02 11.00 -41.47
N PRO A 217 3.67 11.06 -40.17
CA PRO A 217 2.38 10.59 -39.71
C PRO A 217 1.22 11.46 -40.22
N ASP A 218 0.09 10.83 -40.50
CA ASP A 218 -1.16 11.53 -40.69
C ASP A 218 -1.65 12.14 -39.38
N THR A 219 -1.59 13.45 -39.25
CA THR A 219 -1.94 14.19 -38.04
C THR A 219 -3.41 14.11 -37.66
N ASP A 220 -4.28 13.60 -38.52
CA ASP A 220 -5.69 13.34 -38.18
C ASP A 220 -5.88 12.08 -37.35
N LYS A 221 -4.96 11.12 -37.43
CA LYS A 221 -5.01 9.82 -36.76
C LYS A 221 -3.88 9.60 -35.73
N ILE A 222 -2.74 10.23 -35.94
CA ILE A 222 -1.52 10.01 -35.17
C ILE A 222 -1.02 11.35 -34.63
N ASN A 223 -0.75 11.42 -33.35
CA ASN A 223 -0.16 12.59 -32.69
C ASN A 223 1.33 12.72 -33.02
N ALA A 224 1.90 13.89 -32.81
CA ALA A 224 3.31 14.16 -33.07
C ALA A 224 4.28 13.25 -32.28
N ASP A 225 3.86 12.75 -31.13
CA ASP A 225 4.62 11.81 -30.31
C ASP A 225 4.48 10.35 -30.77
N GLY A 226 3.74 10.09 -31.84
CA GLY A 226 3.47 8.75 -32.38
C GLY A 226 2.34 8.00 -31.69
N THR A 227 1.59 8.63 -30.77
CA THR A 227 0.42 8.00 -30.17
C THR A 227 -0.80 8.13 -31.09
N LEU A 228 -1.67 7.12 -31.09
CA LEU A 228 -2.92 7.16 -31.82
C LEU A 228 -3.90 8.13 -31.16
N LYS A 229 -4.75 8.79 -31.97
CA LYS A 229 -5.85 9.62 -31.46
C LYS A 229 -7.02 8.80 -30.95
N THR A 230 -7.17 7.56 -31.39
CA THR A 230 -8.18 6.64 -30.88
C THR A 230 -7.76 6.16 -29.47
N ALA A 231 -8.69 6.27 -28.52
CA ALA A 231 -8.47 5.78 -27.17
C ALA A 231 -8.58 4.25 -27.10
N ALA A 232 -7.77 3.65 -26.24
CA ALA A 232 -7.84 2.24 -25.91
C ALA A 232 -8.28 2.05 -24.45
N THR A 233 -8.59 0.82 -24.04
CA THR A 233 -9.06 0.52 -22.69
C THR A 233 -8.24 -0.60 -22.07
N ILE A 234 -7.91 -0.41 -20.77
CA ILE A 234 -7.41 -1.49 -19.91
C ILE A 234 -8.45 -1.67 -18.80
N THR A 235 -9.07 -2.84 -18.73
CA THR A 235 -10.04 -3.17 -17.68
C THR A 235 -9.36 -3.81 -16.48
N ALA A 236 -9.96 -3.66 -15.30
CA ALA A 236 -9.43 -4.23 -14.08
C ALA A 236 -9.41 -5.78 -14.16
N LYS A 237 -8.33 -6.35 -13.64
CA LYS A 237 -8.23 -7.80 -13.47
C LYS A 237 -9.01 -8.22 -12.24
N THR A 238 -9.87 -9.23 -12.37
CA THR A 238 -10.54 -9.83 -11.20
C THR A 238 -9.49 -10.50 -10.32
N LEU A 239 -9.44 -10.06 -9.06
CA LEU A 239 -8.52 -10.60 -8.08
C LEU A 239 -9.20 -11.67 -7.23
N THR A 240 -8.56 -12.81 -7.10
CA THR A 240 -8.94 -13.86 -6.16
C THR A 240 -7.83 -14.01 -5.13
N VAL A 241 -8.21 -14.19 -3.86
CA VAL A 241 -7.28 -14.41 -2.75
C VAL A 241 -7.52 -15.81 -2.20
N ASN A 242 -6.45 -16.52 -1.88
CA ASN A 242 -6.53 -17.80 -1.20
C ASN A 242 -6.82 -17.55 0.29
N ALA A 243 -8.00 -17.93 0.76
CA ALA A 243 -8.42 -17.75 2.15
C ALA A 243 -7.46 -18.44 3.15
N ASP A 244 -6.88 -19.59 2.78
CA ASP A 244 -5.93 -20.32 3.63
C ASP A 244 -4.62 -19.55 3.86
N ALA A 245 -4.34 -18.55 3.04
CA ALA A 245 -3.18 -17.67 3.21
C ALA A 245 -3.42 -16.57 4.25
N ILE A 246 -4.67 -16.25 4.57
CA ILE A 246 -5.00 -15.25 5.59
C ILE A 246 -4.65 -15.83 6.95
N LYS A 247 -3.67 -15.22 7.62
CA LYS A 247 -3.25 -15.60 8.97
C LYS A 247 -3.62 -14.49 9.94
N VAL A 248 -4.33 -14.87 10.98
CA VAL A 248 -4.67 -13.96 12.07
C VAL A 248 -3.64 -14.09 13.19
N PRO A 249 -3.27 -13.00 13.88
CA PRO A 249 -2.39 -13.04 15.02
C PRO A 249 -2.95 -13.96 16.12
N ALA A 250 -2.07 -14.72 16.77
CA ALA A 250 -2.45 -15.49 17.93
C ALA A 250 -2.87 -14.56 19.09
N VAL A 251 -3.88 -14.97 19.85
CA VAL A 251 -4.33 -14.29 21.07
C VAL A 251 -4.01 -15.12 22.30
N LYS A 252 -3.97 -14.47 23.46
CA LYS A 252 -3.79 -15.17 24.74
C LYS A 252 -5.14 -15.66 25.27
N ALA A 253 -5.15 -16.84 25.86
CA ALA A 253 -6.31 -17.36 26.53
C ALA A 253 -6.73 -16.43 27.68
N ASN A 254 -8.00 -16.11 27.75
CA ASN A 254 -8.61 -15.36 28.85
C ASN A 254 -9.86 -16.09 29.34
N PRO A 255 -9.75 -16.92 30.38
CA PRO A 255 -10.88 -17.67 30.92
C PRO A 255 -12.09 -16.82 31.33
N ASN A 256 -11.84 -15.55 31.59
CA ASN A 256 -12.87 -14.59 32.02
C ASN A 256 -13.35 -13.67 30.87
N ALA A 257 -13.06 -14.01 29.63
CA ALA A 257 -13.49 -13.21 28.48
C ALA A 257 -15.02 -13.11 28.41
N THR A 258 -15.52 -11.88 28.35
CA THR A 258 -16.96 -11.55 28.20
C THR A 258 -17.27 -10.87 26.88
N ALA A 259 -16.25 -10.47 26.13
CA ALA A 259 -16.35 -9.81 24.83
C ALA A 259 -15.44 -10.47 23.79
N ASP A 260 -15.82 -10.36 22.53
CA ASP A 260 -15.01 -10.79 21.40
C ASP A 260 -13.69 -10.03 21.32
N VAL A 261 -12.64 -10.68 20.84
CA VAL A 261 -11.37 -10.02 20.52
C VAL A 261 -11.36 -9.64 19.06
N THR A 262 -11.45 -8.34 18.77
CA THR A 262 -11.50 -7.82 17.41
C THR A 262 -10.31 -6.89 17.18
N ALA A 263 -9.62 -7.07 16.06
CA ALA A 263 -8.55 -6.17 15.63
C ALA A 263 -8.36 -6.19 14.12
N ASP A 264 -7.63 -5.20 13.62
CA ASP A 264 -7.26 -5.08 12.21
C ASP A 264 -5.92 -5.76 11.94
N SER A 265 -5.80 -6.31 10.73
CA SER A 265 -4.57 -6.86 10.19
C SER A 265 -4.57 -6.73 8.67
N SER A 266 -3.55 -7.24 8.02
CA SER A 266 -3.45 -7.21 6.56
C SER A 266 -2.62 -8.37 6.01
N LEU A 267 -2.89 -8.71 4.74
CA LEU A 267 -2.13 -9.68 3.96
C LEU A 267 -1.51 -8.97 2.74
N VAL A 268 -0.19 -9.01 2.62
CA VAL A 268 0.49 -8.61 1.39
C VAL A 268 0.24 -9.68 0.34
N LEU A 269 -0.30 -9.27 -0.81
CA LEU A 269 -0.65 -10.19 -1.87
C LEU A 269 0.57 -10.54 -2.72
N THR A 270 0.68 -11.82 -3.05
CA THR A 270 1.73 -12.42 -3.89
C THR A 270 1.11 -13.44 -4.82
N LYS A 271 1.85 -13.90 -5.81
CA LYS A 271 1.40 -14.98 -6.71
C LYS A 271 1.05 -16.28 -5.99
N ASP A 272 1.67 -16.54 -4.85
CA ASP A 272 1.45 -17.77 -4.09
C ASP A 272 0.12 -17.75 -3.32
N ASN A 273 -0.38 -16.56 -3.00
CA ASN A 273 -1.59 -16.41 -2.19
C ASN A 273 -2.76 -15.74 -2.91
N SER A 274 -2.57 -15.31 -4.17
CA SER A 274 -3.61 -14.63 -4.94
C SER A 274 -3.36 -14.69 -6.45
N SER A 275 -4.33 -14.22 -7.23
CA SER A 275 -4.19 -14.07 -8.69
C SER A 275 -3.52 -12.76 -9.11
N ILE A 276 -2.74 -12.13 -8.24
CA ILE A 276 -2.04 -10.87 -8.51
C ILE A 276 -1.05 -10.99 -9.67
N VAL A 277 -0.78 -9.91 -10.35
CA VAL A 277 0.33 -9.81 -11.29
C VAL A 277 1.63 -9.68 -10.49
N GLU A 278 2.66 -10.43 -10.90
CA GLU A 278 3.94 -10.44 -10.21
C GLU A 278 4.61 -9.06 -10.22
N GLY A 279 5.06 -8.63 -9.05
CA GLY A 279 5.72 -7.33 -8.87
C GLY A 279 4.76 -6.19 -8.52
N ASP A 280 3.45 -6.40 -8.56
CA ASP A 280 2.49 -5.38 -8.12
C ASP A 280 2.44 -5.28 -6.59
N ASN A 281 2.28 -4.06 -6.11
CA ASN A 281 2.15 -3.75 -4.69
C ASN A 281 0.67 -3.60 -4.31
N VAL A 282 0.09 -4.69 -3.79
CA VAL A 282 -1.29 -4.73 -3.32
C VAL A 282 -1.35 -5.44 -1.97
N THR A 283 -2.14 -4.90 -1.07
CA THR A 283 -2.38 -5.45 0.26
C THR A 283 -3.89 -5.57 0.49
N LEU A 284 -4.30 -6.68 1.08
CA LEU A 284 -5.65 -6.91 1.56
C LEU A 284 -5.72 -6.60 3.06
N PRO A 285 -6.29 -5.46 3.47
CA PRO A 285 -6.61 -5.21 4.87
C PRO A 285 -7.83 -6.03 5.29
N PHE A 286 -7.88 -6.45 6.54
CA PHE A 286 -9.04 -7.14 7.09
C PHE A 286 -9.18 -6.88 8.59
N THR A 287 -10.39 -7.06 9.11
CA THR A 287 -10.68 -7.14 10.54
C THR A 287 -10.89 -8.59 10.89
N TYR A 288 -10.29 -9.08 11.97
CA TYR A 288 -10.54 -10.41 12.48
C TYR A 288 -11.24 -10.37 13.83
N LYS A 289 -12.01 -11.42 14.14
CA LYS A 289 -12.81 -11.52 15.35
C LYS A 289 -12.73 -12.93 15.94
N TYR A 290 -12.09 -13.07 17.09
CA TYR A 290 -12.20 -14.25 17.94
C TYR A 290 -13.45 -14.12 18.82
N ALA A 291 -14.33 -15.11 18.82
CA ALA A 291 -15.47 -15.08 19.72
C ALA A 291 -15.05 -15.21 21.18
N ALA A 292 -15.76 -14.51 22.08
CA ALA A 292 -15.45 -14.50 23.51
C ALA A 292 -15.33 -15.89 24.13
N ASN A 293 -16.14 -16.85 23.69
CA ASN A 293 -16.07 -18.21 24.20
C ASN A 293 -14.85 -18.98 23.69
N ASP A 294 -14.37 -18.66 22.49
CA ASP A 294 -13.26 -19.37 21.86
C ASP A 294 -11.90 -18.97 22.43
N VAL A 295 -11.81 -17.78 23.02
CA VAL A 295 -10.58 -17.31 23.68
C VAL A 295 -10.44 -17.72 25.14
N LYS A 296 -11.40 -18.46 25.70
CA LYS A 296 -11.33 -18.88 27.10
C LYS A 296 -10.31 -19.99 27.36
N THR A 297 -10.05 -20.81 26.37
CA THR A 297 -9.14 -21.95 26.46
C THR A 297 -8.17 -21.97 25.27
N PRO A 298 -6.93 -22.48 25.46
CA PRO A 298 -6.00 -22.66 24.35
C PRO A 298 -6.58 -23.59 23.27
N GLY A 299 -6.31 -23.26 22.00
CA GLY A 299 -6.83 -24.05 20.87
C GLY A 299 -6.66 -23.36 19.52
N THR A 300 -7.28 -23.92 18.49
CA THR A 300 -7.27 -23.40 17.12
C THR A 300 -8.70 -23.17 16.64
N PRO A 301 -9.40 -22.16 17.18
CA PRO A 301 -10.78 -21.88 16.82
C PRO A 301 -10.90 -21.36 15.38
N ASP A 302 -12.12 -21.40 14.87
CA ASP A 302 -12.49 -20.64 13.68
C ASP A 302 -12.64 -19.16 14.03
N VAL A 303 -11.96 -18.32 13.26
CA VAL A 303 -11.93 -16.86 13.45
C VAL A 303 -12.60 -16.21 12.25
N GLU A 304 -13.61 -15.40 12.51
CA GLU A 304 -14.26 -14.61 11.48
C GLU A 304 -13.31 -13.50 10.99
N VAL A 305 -13.10 -13.45 9.69
CA VAL A 305 -12.31 -12.41 9.02
C VAL A 305 -13.21 -11.67 8.05
N THR A 306 -13.32 -10.37 8.22
CA THR A 306 -14.03 -9.47 7.31
C THR A 306 -12.99 -8.72 6.47
N GLU A 307 -12.91 -9.06 5.19
CA GLU A 307 -12.02 -8.41 4.22
C GLU A 307 -12.46 -6.96 3.97
N LYS A 308 -11.51 -6.11 3.65
CA LYS A 308 -11.72 -4.69 3.31
C LYS A 308 -11.26 -4.41 1.87
N ALA A 309 -11.52 -3.20 1.40
CA ALA A 309 -11.03 -2.75 0.09
C ALA A 309 -9.50 -2.86 0.02
N LEU A 310 -9.00 -3.25 -1.15
CA LEU A 310 -7.57 -3.36 -1.41
C LEU A 310 -6.86 -2.02 -1.22
N THR A 311 -5.61 -2.07 -0.81
CA THR A 311 -4.71 -0.93 -0.68
C THR A 311 -3.38 -1.23 -1.39
N GLY A 312 -2.57 -0.19 -1.60
CA GLY A 312 -1.32 -0.29 -2.34
C GLY A 312 -1.35 0.48 -3.65
N THR A 313 -0.18 0.73 -4.23
CA THR A 313 -0.03 1.57 -5.44
C THR A 313 -0.71 0.99 -6.66
N ASP A 314 -0.83 -0.34 -6.73
CA ASP A 314 -1.39 -1.05 -7.87
C ASP A 314 -2.81 -1.59 -7.63
N ALA A 315 -3.40 -1.33 -6.44
CA ALA A 315 -4.71 -1.84 -6.05
C ALA A 315 -5.83 -1.46 -7.03
N ALA A 316 -5.77 -0.25 -7.61
CA ALA A 316 -6.74 0.24 -8.58
C ALA A 316 -6.78 -0.56 -9.89
N ASN A 317 -5.77 -1.39 -10.15
CA ASN A 317 -5.71 -2.25 -11.33
C ASN A 317 -6.51 -3.55 -11.17
N TYR A 318 -7.12 -3.75 -10.01
CA TYR A 318 -7.84 -4.98 -9.67
C TYR A 318 -9.30 -4.70 -9.33
N SER A 319 -10.17 -5.61 -9.74
CA SER A 319 -11.55 -5.72 -9.28
C SER A 319 -11.61 -6.77 -8.18
N PHE A 320 -11.95 -6.37 -6.97
CA PHE A 320 -12.04 -7.23 -5.80
C PHE A 320 -13.34 -6.94 -5.05
N THR A 321 -14.03 -7.99 -4.65
CA THR A 321 -15.22 -7.89 -3.80
C THR A 321 -14.88 -8.45 -2.42
N PRO A 322 -14.78 -7.61 -1.38
CA PRO A 322 -14.53 -8.07 -0.03
C PRO A 322 -15.59 -9.04 0.45
N ALA A 323 -15.17 -10.07 1.16
CA ALA A 323 -16.02 -11.12 1.72
C ALA A 323 -15.79 -11.27 3.23
N THR A 324 -16.67 -12.02 3.91
CA THR A 324 -16.43 -12.54 5.25
C THR A 324 -16.11 -14.02 5.14
N VAL A 325 -14.97 -14.42 5.67
CA VAL A 325 -14.48 -15.80 5.63
C VAL A 325 -14.08 -16.26 7.03
N ASN A 326 -14.06 -17.55 7.28
CA ASN A 326 -13.52 -18.12 8.51
C ASN A 326 -12.15 -18.72 8.24
N VAL A 327 -11.18 -18.41 9.11
CA VAL A 327 -9.83 -18.96 9.06
C VAL A 327 -9.48 -19.60 10.41
N LYS A 328 -8.52 -20.52 10.45
CA LYS A 328 -8.05 -21.07 11.71
C LYS A 328 -7.17 -20.06 12.43
N GLY A 329 -7.58 -19.70 13.64
CA GLY A 329 -6.81 -18.86 14.55
C GLY A 329 -5.93 -19.68 15.49
N SER A 330 -5.31 -19.03 16.46
CA SER A 330 -4.52 -19.65 17.50
C SER A 330 -4.76 -18.93 18.83
N VAL A 331 -5.24 -19.67 19.83
CA VAL A 331 -5.34 -19.21 21.20
C VAL A 331 -4.23 -19.91 22.01
N THR A 332 -3.27 -19.14 22.49
CA THR A 332 -2.13 -19.64 23.25
C THR A 332 -2.23 -19.23 24.70
N GLN A 333 -1.63 -20.00 25.58
CA GLN A 333 -1.55 -19.67 26.99
C GLN A 333 -0.08 -19.59 27.39
N ASP A 334 0.26 -18.59 28.20
CA ASP A 334 1.56 -18.53 28.80
C ASP A 334 1.67 -19.63 29.90
N ALA A 335 2.86 -20.06 30.20
CA ALA A 335 3.07 -20.95 31.32
C ALA A 335 2.58 -20.28 32.61
N MET A 336 2.03 -21.08 33.54
CA MET A 336 1.64 -20.60 34.85
C MET A 336 2.85 -20.04 35.58
N SER A 337 2.84 -18.75 35.86
CA SER A 337 3.95 -18.02 36.50
C SER A 337 3.84 -18.03 38.01
N ASP A 338 2.63 -17.94 38.55
CA ASP A 338 2.36 -17.89 39.99
C ASP A 338 0.90 -18.29 40.28
N ILE A 339 0.52 -18.30 41.56
CA ILE A 339 -0.86 -18.25 42.01
C ILE A 339 -1.08 -17.01 42.87
N GLU A 340 -2.28 -16.48 42.83
CA GLU A 340 -2.71 -15.40 43.71
C GLU A 340 -3.85 -15.90 44.59
N ILE A 341 -3.80 -15.57 45.86
CA ILE A 341 -4.82 -15.96 46.83
C ILE A 341 -5.42 -14.73 47.50
N SER A 342 -6.71 -14.80 47.78
CA SER A 342 -7.39 -13.85 48.65
C SER A 342 -8.29 -14.61 49.61
N GLY A 343 -8.43 -14.09 50.83
CA GLY A 343 -9.07 -14.82 51.93
C GLY A 343 -8.16 -15.86 52.61
N PRO A 344 -8.69 -16.73 53.43
CA PRO A 344 -10.09 -16.86 53.84
C PRO A 344 -10.61 -15.64 54.61
N THR A 345 -11.94 -15.52 54.77
CA THR A 345 -12.56 -14.40 55.48
C THR A 345 -12.22 -14.39 56.96
N LYS A 346 -12.10 -15.56 57.60
CA LYS A 346 -11.74 -15.72 59.00
C LYS A 346 -10.33 -16.27 59.11
N VAL A 347 -9.44 -15.51 59.71
CA VAL A 347 -8.04 -15.90 59.94
C VAL A 347 -7.67 -15.97 61.43
N THR A 348 -8.55 -15.52 62.34
CA THR A 348 -8.37 -15.59 63.79
C THR A 348 -9.49 -16.39 64.41
N TYR A 349 -9.13 -17.35 65.19
CA TYR A 349 -10.00 -18.31 65.87
C TYR A 349 -9.77 -18.19 67.37
N ILE A 350 -10.83 -18.10 68.17
CA ILE A 350 -10.79 -17.98 69.60
C ILE A 350 -11.54 -19.20 70.18
N TYR A 351 -10.95 -19.87 71.17
CA TYR A 351 -11.61 -20.96 71.81
C TYR A 351 -13.04 -20.62 72.25
N PRO A 352 -14.05 -21.47 71.99
CA PRO A 352 -14.00 -22.86 71.54
C PRO A 352 -14.01 -23.06 70.01
N GLU A 353 -14.14 -22.02 69.24
CA GLU A 353 -14.27 -22.08 67.80
C GLU A 353 -12.91 -22.19 67.10
N LEU A 354 -12.21 -23.32 67.34
CA LEU A 354 -10.87 -23.51 66.76
C LEU A 354 -10.86 -24.27 65.42
N THR A 355 -11.99 -24.75 64.94
CA THR A 355 -12.05 -25.44 63.64
C THR A 355 -11.89 -24.44 62.51
N PRO A 356 -10.92 -24.62 61.61
CA PRO A 356 -10.66 -23.67 60.54
C PRO A 356 -11.82 -23.63 59.54
N ASP A 357 -12.14 -22.42 59.09
CA ASP A 357 -13.09 -22.14 58.03
C ASP A 357 -12.38 -21.46 56.85
N PHE A 358 -12.43 -22.07 55.68
CA PHE A 358 -11.85 -21.53 54.43
C PHE A 358 -12.86 -20.82 53.57
N GLY A 359 -14.02 -20.46 54.12
CA GLY A 359 -15.01 -19.65 53.40
C GLY A 359 -14.40 -18.33 52.94
N GLY A 360 -14.64 -17.96 51.66
CA GLY A 360 -14.06 -16.77 51.03
C GLY A 360 -12.61 -16.93 50.56
N LEU A 361 -11.98 -18.11 50.68
CA LEU A 361 -10.70 -18.36 50.03
C LEU A 361 -10.90 -18.47 48.51
N VAL A 362 -10.26 -17.57 47.79
CA VAL A 362 -10.22 -17.58 46.31
C VAL A 362 -8.78 -17.79 45.86
N VAL A 363 -8.59 -18.73 44.96
CA VAL A 363 -7.28 -19.04 44.35
C VAL A 363 -7.37 -18.81 42.86
N ASN A 364 -6.46 -18.01 42.34
CA ASN A 364 -6.34 -17.74 40.90
C ASN A 364 -4.96 -18.19 40.40
N ALA A 365 -4.91 -19.01 39.37
CA ALA A 365 -3.69 -19.25 38.61
C ALA A 365 -3.34 -17.99 37.80
N VAL A 366 -2.06 -17.61 37.77
CA VAL A 366 -1.55 -16.44 37.05
C VAL A 366 -0.70 -16.92 35.90
N TYR A 367 -0.99 -16.43 34.67
CA TYR A 367 -0.28 -16.79 33.46
C TYR A 367 0.40 -15.54 32.89
N GLY A 368 1.67 -15.67 32.52
CA GLY A 368 2.47 -14.55 32.05
C GLY A 368 2.97 -13.65 33.17
N THR A 369 3.46 -12.48 32.87
CA THR A 369 4.05 -11.51 33.80
C THR A 369 3.63 -10.08 33.49
N GLY A 370 3.71 -9.21 34.50
CA GLY A 370 3.44 -7.78 34.34
C GLY A 370 1.98 -7.44 34.10
N ALA A 371 1.74 -6.34 33.42
CA ALA A 371 0.38 -5.82 33.14
C ALA A 371 -0.45 -6.70 32.21
N SER A 372 0.18 -7.57 31.43
CA SER A 372 -0.47 -8.52 30.53
C SER A 372 -0.78 -9.88 31.13
N ALA A 373 -0.44 -10.08 32.42
CA ALA A 373 -0.74 -11.34 33.09
C ALA A 373 -2.26 -11.56 33.17
N THR A 374 -2.69 -12.77 32.81
CA THR A 374 -4.06 -13.20 32.93
C THR A 374 -4.27 -14.07 34.14
N LYS A 375 -5.48 -14.08 34.72
CA LYS A 375 -5.80 -14.84 35.92
C LYS A 375 -6.99 -15.74 35.67
N ALA A 376 -6.90 -16.99 36.09
CA ALA A 376 -8.00 -17.94 36.05
C ALA A 376 -8.33 -18.42 37.44
N HIS A 377 -9.61 -18.36 37.83
CA HIS A 377 -10.07 -18.95 39.08
C HIS A 377 -9.93 -20.47 39.04
N VAL A 378 -9.36 -21.04 40.10
CA VAL A 378 -9.15 -22.49 40.23
C VAL A 378 -9.77 -23.01 41.52
N THR A 379 -10.37 -24.18 41.45
CA THR A 379 -11.07 -24.82 42.59
C THR A 379 -10.40 -26.12 43.06
N ASN A 380 -9.51 -26.68 42.25
CA ASN A 380 -8.85 -27.96 42.49
C ASN A 380 -7.45 -27.82 43.13
N TYR A 381 -7.27 -26.77 43.95
CA TYR A 381 -6.06 -26.58 44.72
C TYR A 381 -6.04 -27.47 46.00
N LYS A 382 -4.86 -27.70 46.53
CA LYS A 382 -4.65 -28.43 47.79
C LYS A 382 -4.28 -27.46 48.92
N LEU A 383 -4.73 -27.77 50.10
CA LEU A 383 -4.25 -27.16 51.36
C LEU A 383 -3.31 -28.16 52.01
N LEU A 384 -2.09 -27.73 52.30
CA LEU A 384 -1.06 -28.59 52.85
C LEU A 384 -0.60 -28.03 54.20
N ASP A 385 -0.28 -28.94 55.15
CA ASP A 385 0.35 -28.62 56.42
C ASP A 385 1.86 -28.28 56.23
N LYS A 386 2.54 -27.98 57.33
CA LYS A 386 3.99 -27.67 57.35
C LYS A 386 4.87 -28.83 56.85
N ASP A 387 4.36 -30.06 56.88
CA ASP A 387 5.09 -31.27 56.49
C ASP A 387 4.75 -31.68 55.03
N GLY A 388 3.87 -30.91 54.35
CA GLY A 388 3.46 -31.15 52.97
C GLY A 388 2.32 -32.18 52.82
N ASN A 389 1.71 -32.61 53.90
CA ASN A 389 0.54 -33.50 53.87
C ASN A 389 -0.74 -32.66 53.65
N GLU A 390 -1.80 -33.32 53.22
CA GLU A 390 -3.10 -32.67 53.11
C GLU A 390 -3.57 -32.18 54.48
N PHE A 391 -3.91 -30.90 54.57
CA PHE A 391 -4.33 -30.25 55.81
C PHE A 391 -5.73 -30.76 56.22
N ASP A 392 -5.83 -31.27 57.46
CA ASP A 392 -7.11 -31.69 58.03
C ASP A 392 -7.96 -30.46 58.40
N LYS A 393 -8.94 -30.17 57.59
CA LYS A 393 -9.88 -29.05 57.78
C LYS A 393 -10.84 -29.24 58.99
N THR A 394 -10.91 -30.45 59.53
CA THR A 394 -11.80 -30.79 60.64
C THR A 394 -11.10 -30.76 62.02
N ALA A 395 -9.77 -30.82 62.02
CA ALA A 395 -8.98 -30.76 63.22
C ALA A 395 -9.01 -29.33 63.81
N LYS A 396 -9.03 -29.24 65.10
CA LYS A 396 -8.88 -27.99 65.86
C LYS A 396 -7.45 -27.43 65.66
N LEU A 397 -7.37 -26.14 65.38
CA LEU A 397 -6.08 -25.44 65.32
C LEU A 397 -5.38 -25.47 66.65
N PRO A 398 -4.06 -25.78 66.71
CA PRO A 398 -3.25 -25.57 67.89
C PRO A 398 -3.12 -24.06 68.18
N TYR A 399 -2.99 -23.68 69.45
CA TYR A 399 -2.77 -22.29 69.82
C TYR A 399 -1.50 -21.72 69.19
N GLY A 400 -1.59 -20.49 68.74
CA GLY A 400 -0.55 -19.83 68.00
C GLY A 400 -0.88 -19.81 66.49
N ASP A 401 0.15 -19.56 65.72
CA ASP A 401 0.03 -19.45 64.25
C ASP A 401 0.19 -20.82 63.56
N THR A 402 -0.75 -21.16 62.74
CA THR A 402 -0.72 -22.32 61.82
C THR A 402 -0.55 -21.83 60.43
N VAL A 403 0.58 -22.14 59.78
CA VAL A 403 0.84 -21.83 58.37
C VAL A 403 0.33 -22.98 57.51
N ILE A 404 -0.52 -22.63 56.54
CA ILE A 404 -1.09 -23.55 55.59
C ILE A 404 -0.62 -23.16 54.21
N THR A 405 -0.07 -24.12 53.47
CA THR A 405 0.36 -23.91 52.09
C THR A 405 -0.79 -24.23 51.13
N VAL A 406 -1.23 -23.23 50.38
CA VAL A 406 -2.12 -23.41 49.21
C VAL A 406 -1.26 -23.81 48.05
N SER A 407 -1.51 -24.97 47.45
CA SER A 407 -0.75 -25.52 46.34
C SER A 407 -1.67 -25.82 45.16
N TYR A 408 -1.31 -25.29 43.98
CA TYR A 408 -1.99 -25.58 42.72
C TYR A 408 -1.00 -26.10 41.70
N THR A 409 -1.38 -27.15 40.99
CA THR A 409 -0.56 -27.80 39.98
C THR A 409 -1.34 -27.83 38.65
N GLU A 410 -0.71 -27.33 37.59
CA GLU A 410 -1.21 -27.43 36.20
C GLU A 410 -0.12 -28.07 35.34
N GLY A 411 -0.39 -29.24 34.78
CA GLY A 411 0.62 -30.03 34.07
C GLY A 411 1.81 -30.37 34.98
N VAL A 412 2.97 -29.88 34.64
CA VAL A 412 4.22 -30.07 35.43
C VAL A 412 4.55 -28.88 36.35
N ALA A 413 3.81 -27.80 36.22
CA ALA A 413 4.06 -26.58 37.00
C ALA A 413 3.27 -26.59 38.31
N THR A 414 3.95 -26.50 39.43
CA THR A 414 3.34 -26.32 40.77
C THR A 414 3.71 -24.97 41.33
N LYS A 415 2.71 -24.23 41.81
CA LYS A 415 2.88 -22.94 42.50
C LYS A 415 2.22 -22.97 43.87
N THR A 416 2.81 -22.27 44.82
CA THR A 416 2.35 -22.27 46.20
C THR A 416 2.28 -20.85 46.75
N LYS A 417 1.34 -20.64 47.69
CA LYS A 417 1.22 -19.45 48.54
C LYS A 417 0.85 -19.92 49.94
N THR A 418 1.12 -19.13 50.94
CA THR A 418 0.79 -19.47 52.32
C THR A 418 -0.30 -18.57 52.88
N ILE A 419 -1.12 -19.13 53.75
CA ILE A 419 -2.04 -18.41 54.60
C ILE A 419 -1.68 -18.76 56.05
N THR A 420 -1.85 -17.81 56.96
CA THR A 420 -1.64 -18.02 58.38
C THR A 420 -2.96 -17.90 59.11
N LEU A 421 -3.33 -18.94 59.82
CA LEU A 421 -4.47 -18.94 60.72
C LEU A 421 -3.97 -18.88 62.17
N THR A 422 -4.51 -17.96 62.97
CA THR A 422 -4.08 -17.76 64.35
C THR A 422 -5.18 -18.25 65.27
N ALA A 423 -4.86 -19.25 66.13
CA ALA A 423 -5.73 -19.72 67.19
C ALA A 423 -5.33 -19.09 68.52
N LYS A 424 -6.30 -18.56 69.21
CA LYS A 424 -6.12 -17.88 70.48
C LYS A 424 -6.94 -18.54 71.62
N LYS A 425 -6.39 -18.54 72.81
CA LYS A 425 -7.14 -18.85 74.02
C LYS A 425 -8.28 -17.85 74.21
N LYS A 426 -9.33 -18.24 74.89
CA LYS A 426 -10.43 -17.34 75.24
C LYS A 426 -9.95 -16.30 76.25
N PRO A 427 -9.92 -15.03 75.91
CA PRO A 427 -9.46 -13.99 76.85
C PRO A 427 -10.56 -13.67 77.86
N ILE A 428 -10.17 -13.48 79.08
CA ILE A 428 -11.00 -13.01 80.18
C ILE A 428 -10.31 -11.80 80.76
N LYS A 429 -10.96 -10.65 80.79
CA LYS A 429 -10.34 -9.47 81.39
C LYS A 429 -10.32 -9.59 82.90
N LEU A 430 -9.14 -9.33 83.49
CA LEU A 430 -8.98 -9.38 84.92
C LEU A 430 -9.88 -8.36 85.65
N SER A 431 -10.11 -7.20 85.08
CA SER A 431 -11.03 -6.16 85.56
C SER A 431 -12.51 -6.56 85.61
N ASP A 432 -12.90 -7.57 84.79
CA ASP A 432 -14.29 -8.03 84.81
C ASP A 432 -14.61 -9.08 85.84
N ILE A 433 -13.60 -9.48 86.64
CA ILE A 433 -13.71 -10.48 87.68
C ILE A 433 -13.87 -9.80 89.05
N THR A 434 -14.91 -10.18 89.79
CA THR A 434 -15.10 -9.72 91.12
C THR A 434 -14.39 -10.65 92.07
N PHE A 435 -13.54 -10.10 92.90
CA PHE A 435 -12.83 -10.85 93.98
C PHE A 435 -13.41 -10.47 95.33
N GLU A 436 -13.57 -11.49 96.18
CA GLU A 436 -14.00 -11.32 97.55
C GLU A 436 -13.07 -12.11 98.42
N ALA A 437 -12.75 -11.57 99.62
CA ALA A 437 -11.96 -12.29 100.60
C ALA A 437 -12.47 -11.97 101.98
N SER A 438 -12.47 -12.94 102.86
CA SER A 438 -12.76 -12.82 104.25
C SER A 438 -11.82 -13.67 105.10
N LYS A 439 -11.60 -13.20 106.30
CA LYS A 439 -10.75 -13.93 107.26
C LYS A 439 -11.23 -13.68 108.69
N ALA A 440 -11.30 -14.69 109.51
CA ALA A 440 -11.57 -14.51 110.92
C ALA A 440 -10.32 -13.95 111.64
N TYR A 441 -10.53 -13.08 112.60
CA TYR A 441 -9.43 -12.55 113.43
C TYR A 441 -8.66 -13.66 114.12
N GLY A 442 -7.35 -13.60 114.02
CA GLY A 442 -6.46 -14.63 114.56
C GLY A 442 -6.33 -15.91 113.71
N ASP A 443 -7.05 -16.01 112.62
CA ASP A 443 -6.93 -17.14 111.69
C ASP A 443 -5.87 -16.85 110.65
N ASN A 444 -5.10 -17.86 110.23
CA ASN A 444 -4.15 -17.76 109.10
C ASN A 444 -4.79 -18.09 107.79
N ASN A 445 -6.00 -18.62 107.80
CA ASN A 445 -6.71 -19.01 106.56
C ASN A 445 -7.55 -17.82 105.98
N VAL A 446 -7.28 -17.48 104.78
CA VAL A 446 -8.09 -16.53 103.99
C VAL A 446 -9.09 -17.33 103.20
N ASN A 447 -10.35 -16.99 103.39
CA ASN A 447 -11.41 -17.50 102.56
C ASN A 447 -11.63 -16.50 101.40
N ALA A 448 -11.19 -16.87 100.24
CA ALA A 448 -11.29 -15.98 99.02
C ALA A 448 -12.03 -16.67 97.92
N SER A 449 -12.80 -15.90 97.21
CA SER A 449 -13.56 -16.33 96.04
C SER A 449 -13.43 -15.32 94.86
N ALA A 450 -13.63 -15.80 93.64
CA ALA A 450 -13.71 -14.98 92.47
C ALA A 450 -14.99 -15.29 91.69
N THR A 451 -15.71 -14.26 91.37
CA THR A 451 -16.89 -14.36 90.48
C THR A 451 -16.49 -13.92 89.06
N LEU A 452 -16.48 -14.87 88.14
CA LEU A 452 -16.18 -14.65 86.77
C LEU A 452 -17.41 -14.03 86.01
N PRO A 453 -17.23 -13.23 84.97
CA PRO A 453 -18.34 -12.76 84.14
C PRO A 453 -19.16 -13.94 83.59
N THR A 454 -20.44 -13.70 83.36
CA THR A 454 -21.31 -14.64 82.63
C THR A 454 -20.63 -14.98 81.33
N ASP A 455 -20.60 -16.24 80.92
CA ASP A 455 -19.96 -16.71 79.67
C ASP A 455 -18.40 -16.60 79.59
N ALA A 456 -17.75 -16.21 80.70
CA ALA A 456 -16.29 -16.20 80.75
C ALA A 456 -15.73 -17.60 80.49
N ILE A 457 -16.30 -18.63 81.12
CA ILE A 457 -15.99 -20.03 80.85
C ILE A 457 -17.02 -20.61 79.86
N VAL A 458 -16.56 -21.39 78.92
CA VAL A 458 -17.45 -22.10 77.98
C VAL A 458 -18.28 -23.10 78.77
N ALA A 459 -19.57 -23.22 78.51
CA ALA A 459 -20.49 -24.03 79.31
C ALA A 459 -20.04 -25.50 79.46
N THR A 460 -19.41 -26.09 78.45
CA THR A 460 -18.88 -27.47 78.53
C THR A 460 -17.63 -27.62 79.41
N ASP A 461 -17.03 -26.52 79.85
CA ASP A 461 -15.80 -26.46 80.65
C ASP A 461 -16.09 -25.98 82.08
N ALA A 462 -17.33 -25.58 82.34
CA ALA A 462 -17.68 -24.93 83.62
C ALA A 462 -17.29 -25.73 84.85
N ASP A 463 -17.41 -27.07 84.78
CA ASP A 463 -17.05 -27.99 85.86
C ASP A 463 -15.63 -28.48 85.78
N LYS A 464 -14.84 -28.11 84.77
CA LYS A 464 -13.50 -28.63 84.51
C LYS A 464 -12.39 -27.63 84.78
N VAL A 465 -12.71 -26.34 84.88
CA VAL A 465 -11.71 -25.29 85.14
C VAL A 465 -12.14 -24.32 86.20
N LYS A 466 -11.21 -23.86 86.98
CA LYS A 466 -11.42 -22.81 88.00
C LYS A 466 -10.28 -21.81 87.93
N LEU A 467 -10.58 -20.55 88.27
CA LEU A 467 -9.57 -19.55 88.52
C LEU A 467 -8.98 -19.80 89.96
N THR A 468 -7.69 -19.88 90.03
CA THR A 468 -6.95 -19.91 91.28
C THR A 468 -6.11 -18.66 91.43
N PHE A 469 -5.96 -18.18 92.66
CA PHE A 469 -5.24 -16.96 92.97
C PHE A 469 -4.84 -16.98 94.46
N LYS A 470 -3.99 -16.07 94.86
CA LYS A 470 -3.71 -15.79 96.26
C LYS A 470 -4.40 -14.54 96.73
N ALA A 471 -4.78 -14.45 97.93
CA ALA A 471 -5.34 -13.27 98.61
C ALA A 471 -4.58 -12.97 99.88
N GLU A 472 -4.06 -11.77 100.04
CA GLU A 472 -3.30 -11.33 101.14
C GLU A 472 -3.89 -10.03 101.73
N PHE A 473 -4.21 -10.03 103.03
CA PHE A 473 -4.66 -8.83 103.68
C PHE A 473 -3.50 -7.90 103.99
N ALA A 474 -3.62 -6.62 103.69
CA ALA A 474 -2.58 -5.63 103.92
C ALA A 474 -2.33 -5.42 105.44
N THR A 475 -3.37 -5.61 106.23
CA THR A 475 -3.29 -5.51 107.71
C THR A 475 -3.98 -6.71 108.41
N PRO A 476 -3.34 -7.87 108.45
CA PRO A 476 -3.96 -9.13 108.83
C PRO A 476 -4.40 -9.18 110.30
N GLU A 477 -3.92 -8.26 111.14
CA GLU A 477 -4.21 -8.17 112.59
C GLU A 477 -5.37 -7.16 112.93
N GLN A 478 -6.06 -6.62 111.99
CA GLN A 478 -7.14 -5.66 112.23
C GLN A 478 -8.51 -6.26 111.86
N VAL A 479 -9.50 -5.91 112.71
CA VAL A 479 -10.91 -6.27 112.49
C VAL A 479 -11.65 -5.08 111.88
N GLY A 480 -12.45 -5.34 110.91
CA GLY A 480 -13.31 -4.34 110.28
C GLY A 480 -13.69 -4.72 108.88
N ASP A 481 -14.79 -4.14 108.42
CA ASP A 481 -15.22 -4.27 107.02
C ASP A 481 -14.30 -3.45 106.10
N ALA A 482 -14.20 -3.83 104.83
CA ALA A 482 -13.42 -3.14 103.77
C ALA A 482 -11.92 -3.03 104.03
N GLN A 483 -11.29 -4.11 104.51
CA GLN A 483 -9.84 -4.23 104.59
C GLN A 483 -9.27 -4.31 103.13
N LYS A 484 -8.11 -3.70 102.95
CA LYS A 484 -7.38 -3.87 101.69
C LYS A 484 -6.85 -5.31 101.55
N VAL A 485 -7.19 -5.94 100.41
CA VAL A 485 -6.74 -7.28 100.06
C VAL A 485 -6.06 -7.23 98.73
N THR A 486 -4.86 -7.74 98.65
CA THR A 486 -4.16 -7.88 97.40
C THR A 486 -4.37 -9.28 96.82
N PHE A 487 -4.89 -9.38 95.67
CA PHE A 487 -5.06 -10.63 94.93
C PHE A 487 -3.91 -10.75 93.88
N SER A 488 -3.32 -11.93 93.80
CA SER A 488 -2.13 -12.21 92.98
C SER A 488 -2.08 -13.67 92.52
N ASP A 489 -1.06 -14.06 91.78
CA ASP A 489 -0.80 -15.42 91.27
C ASP A 489 -1.98 -16.04 90.52
N PHE A 490 -2.61 -15.26 89.69
CA PHE A 490 -3.80 -15.67 88.93
C PHE A 490 -3.47 -16.72 87.88
N LYS A 491 -4.17 -17.85 87.93
CA LYS A 491 -4.07 -18.89 86.88
C LYS A 491 -5.34 -19.74 86.83
N PHE A 492 -5.65 -20.19 85.59
CA PHE A 492 -6.66 -21.22 85.48
C PHE A 492 -6.07 -22.58 85.82
N ALA A 493 -6.82 -23.40 86.50
CA ALA A 493 -6.41 -24.71 86.90
C ALA A 493 -7.52 -25.74 86.68
N LYS A 494 -7.14 -26.98 86.45
CA LYS A 494 -8.05 -28.11 86.28
C LYS A 494 -8.86 -28.35 87.53
N VAL A 495 -10.10 -28.75 87.39
CA VAL A 495 -10.99 -29.20 88.46
C VAL A 495 -11.18 -30.71 88.39
N GLY A 496 -11.00 -31.44 89.48
CA GLY A 496 -11.24 -32.88 89.58
C GLY A 496 -10.14 -33.78 89.03
N GLU A 497 -9.99 -34.95 89.67
CA GLU A 497 -9.13 -36.01 89.14
C GLU A 497 -9.90 -36.78 88.02
N GLY A 498 -9.27 -37.05 86.90
CA GLY A 498 -9.86 -37.80 85.80
C GLY A 498 -10.53 -36.97 84.74
N GLU A 499 -10.84 -35.68 84.97
CA GLU A 499 -11.41 -34.77 83.97
C GLU A 499 -10.35 -34.30 82.96
N GLU A 500 -10.79 -33.88 81.79
CA GLU A 500 -9.93 -33.24 80.78
C GLU A 500 -9.38 -31.90 81.30
N ASP A 501 -8.08 -31.67 81.19
CA ASP A 501 -7.52 -30.38 81.56
C ASP A 501 -7.76 -29.33 80.44
N VAL A 502 -8.75 -28.47 80.62
CA VAL A 502 -9.12 -27.38 79.74
C VAL A 502 -8.61 -26.02 80.21
N SER A 503 -7.80 -25.99 81.33
CA SER A 503 -7.28 -24.75 81.90
C SER A 503 -6.45 -23.94 80.87
N GLY A 504 -5.73 -24.64 80.01
CA GLY A 504 -4.93 -24.04 78.92
C GLY A 504 -5.72 -23.33 77.86
N ASN A 505 -7.05 -23.46 77.81
CA ASN A 505 -7.91 -22.84 76.82
C ASN A 505 -8.27 -21.39 77.17
N TYR A 506 -7.96 -20.94 78.34
CA TYR A 506 -8.28 -19.62 78.85
C TYR A 506 -7.05 -18.82 79.17
N VAL A 507 -7.15 -17.51 79.08
CA VAL A 507 -6.07 -16.60 79.40
C VAL A 507 -6.64 -15.34 80.04
N LEU A 508 -6.02 -14.87 81.12
CA LEU A 508 -6.33 -13.60 81.75
C LEU A 508 -5.61 -12.49 80.96
N VAL A 509 -6.34 -11.44 80.65
CA VAL A 509 -5.81 -10.29 79.91
C VAL A 509 -6.06 -8.99 80.67
N LYS A 510 -5.25 -7.97 80.36
CA LYS A 510 -5.43 -6.62 80.91
C LYS A 510 -6.69 -5.98 80.31
N ASP A 511 -7.01 -4.78 80.72
CA ASP A 511 -8.21 -4.05 80.32
C ASP A 511 -8.31 -3.80 78.80
N ASP A 512 -7.17 -3.87 78.11
CA ASP A 512 -7.15 -3.79 76.65
C ASP A 512 -7.75 -5.03 75.96
N GLY A 513 -8.07 -6.07 76.72
CA GLY A 513 -8.63 -7.32 76.22
C GLY A 513 -7.66 -8.16 75.39
N LYS A 514 -6.38 -7.85 75.35
CA LYS A 514 -5.38 -8.45 74.44
C LYS A 514 -4.07 -8.83 75.16
N THR A 515 -3.56 -7.93 75.99
CA THR A 515 -2.28 -8.15 76.69
C THR A 515 -2.47 -9.13 77.83
N GLU A 516 -1.80 -10.27 77.81
CA GLU A 516 -1.83 -11.24 78.91
C GLU A 516 -1.29 -10.61 80.19
N ILE A 517 -1.86 -10.98 81.34
CA ILE A 517 -1.33 -10.59 82.63
C ILE A 517 0.00 -11.31 82.86
N ASP A 518 0.92 -10.67 83.56
CA ASP A 518 2.18 -11.28 84.04
C ASP A 518 2.08 -11.80 85.47
N ALA A 519 3.06 -12.54 85.86
CA ALA A 519 3.11 -13.17 87.23
C ALA A 519 3.11 -12.13 88.38
N ASN A 520 3.38 -10.87 88.10
CA ASN A 520 3.42 -9.80 89.10
C ASN A 520 2.14 -8.95 89.10
N THR A 521 1.16 -9.32 88.21
CA THR A 521 -0.11 -8.59 88.18
C THR A 521 -0.87 -8.78 89.49
N THR A 522 -1.31 -7.71 90.10
CA THR A 522 -2.13 -7.68 91.29
C THR A 522 -3.41 -6.90 91.13
N VAL A 523 -4.45 -7.24 91.88
CA VAL A 523 -5.72 -6.51 92.04
C VAL A 523 -5.92 -6.23 93.51
N GLU A 524 -6.35 -5.00 93.82
CA GLU A 524 -6.66 -4.59 95.17
C GLU A 524 -8.15 -4.45 95.44
#